data_63cca820edb1bc8f9407dc606a38fa89
#
_entry.id   63cca820edb1bc8f9407dc606a38fa89
#
_cell.length_a   1.000
_cell.length_b   1.000
_cell.length_c   1.000
_cell.angle_alpha   90.00
_cell.angle_beta   90.00
_cell.angle_gamma   90.00
#
_symmetry.space_group_name_H-M   'P 1'
#
loop_
_entity.id
_entity.type
_entity.pdbx_description
1 polymer ?
#
loop_
_entity_poly.entity_id
_entity_poly.type
_entity_poly.pdbx_seq_one_letter_code
_entity_poly.pdbx_strand_id
1 'polypeptide(L)'
;WLLRGHPSVKGRATFQWWFLPTLTTFVISVPLSILPGGPVWLIGFIVSGVLIFFVFLSEYVVVDPDAPYYSLSVAGLTAISYTLFFILSIALNASGIRLYILLPALFVAAAFTSLRLLHLWMSGKWEFAWSLGIGLACVQLAAGLHYWPLTPVQFGLFLIGPLYGLINLAINLGENVSVRRATLE
;
A
#
# COMPACT_ATOMS: atom_id res chain seq x y z
N TRP A 1 -14.00 16.57 -0.92
CA TRP A 1 -14.51 17.68 -1.70
C TRP A 1 -14.07 17.58 -3.17
N LEU A 2 -12.82 17.36 -3.48
CA LEU A 2 -12.27 17.23 -4.85
C LEU A 2 -12.99 16.17 -5.70
N LEU A 3 -13.28 15.00 -5.12
CA LEU A 3 -13.94 13.90 -5.84
C LEU A 3 -15.47 14.08 -5.99
N ARG A 4 -16.11 14.91 -5.14
CA ARG A 4 -17.56 15.19 -5.25
C ARG A 4 -17.94 15.93 -6.53
N GLY A 5 -17.04 16.71 -7.10
CA GLY A 5 -17.25 17.45 -8.34
C GLY A 5 -16.88 16.68 -9.62
N HIS A 6 -16.33 15.46 -9.50
CA HIS A 6 -15.90 14.69 -10.67
C HIS A 6 -17.11 14.10 -11.42
N PRO A 7 -17.22 14.31 -12.75
CA PRO A 7 -18.38 13.89 -13.54
C PRO A 7 -18.61 12.37 -13.52
N SER A 8 -17.56 11.56 -13.36
CA SER A 8 -17.63 10.08 -13.34
C SER A 8 -18.05 9.48 -11.99
N VAL A 9 -18.15 10.30 -10.92
CA VAL A 9 -18.45 9.83 -9.54
C VAL A 9 -19.92 10.02 -9.16
N LYS A 10 -20.79 10.41 -10.09
CA LYS A 10 -22.21 10.70 -9.80
C LYS A 10 -22.88 9.66 -8.89
N GLY A 11 -23.00 10.00 -7.60
CA GLY A 11 -23.77 9.21 -6.63
C GLY A 11 -23.09 7.94 -6.06
N ARG A 12 -21.84 7.65 -6.38
CA ARG A 12 -21.09 6.52 -5.80
C ARG A 12 -20.43 6.90 -4.47
N ALA A 13 -20.33 5.92 -3.55
CA ALA A 13 -19.68 6.13 -2.27
C ALA A 13 -18.20 6.48 -2.46
N THR A 14 -17.80 7.69 -2.06
CA THR A 14 -16.41 8.18 -2.21
C THR A 14 -15.48 7.69 -1.10
N PHE A 15 -16.01 6.98 -0.09
CA PHE A 15 -15.22 6.53 1.06
C PHE A 15 -14.05 5.62 0.68
N GLN A 16 -14.21 4.80 -0.34
CA GLN A 16 -13.21 3.82 -0.78
C GLN A 16 -11.93 4.46 -1.37
N TRP A 17 -12.02 5.66 -1.91
CA TRP A 17 -10.88 6.41 -2.46
C TRP A 17 -9.98 7.05 -1.40
N TRP A 18 -10.39 6.97 -0.12
CA TRP A 18 -9.63 7.54 0.99
C TRP A 18 -8.61 6.55 1.58
N PHE A 19 -8.68 5.27 1.22
CA PHE A 19 -7.80 4.25 1.80
C PHE A 19 -6.32 4.53 1.56
N LEU A 20 -5.92 4.81 0.31
CA LEU A 20 -4.51 5.05 0.00
C LEU A 20 -3.99 6.38 0.57
N PRO A 21 -4.68 7.52 0.44
CA PRO A 21 -4.25 8.75 1.10
C PRO A 21 -4.14 8.61 2.62
N THR A 22 -5.07 7.90 3.27
CA THR A 22 -5.01 7.64 4.70
C THR A 22 -3.81 6.78 5.06
N LEU A 23 -3.56 5.70 4.31
CA LEU A 23 -2.39 4.85 4.50
C LEU A 23 -1.10 5.66 4.29
N THR A 24 -1.04 6.48 3.26
CA THR A 24 0.11 7.34 2.98
C THR A 24 0.42 8.27 4.16
N THR A 25 -0.59 8.93 4.69
CA THR A 25 -0.45 9.83 5.85
C THR A 25 0.04 9.07 7.08
N PHE A 26 -0.53 7.90 7.35
CA PHE A 26 -0.14 7.04 8.47
C PHE A 26 1.32 6.57 8.33
N VAL A 27 1.69 6.06 7.15
CA VAL A 27 3.05 5.56 6.89
C VAL A 27 4.10 6.65 7.02
N ILE A 28 3.82 7.85 6.53
CA ILE A 28 4.74 8.98 6.59
C ILE A 28 4.92 9.49 8.03
N SER A 29 3.88 9.42 8.85
CA SER A 29 3.95 9.91 10.24
C SER A 29 4.98 9.15 11.08
N VAL A 30 5.18 7.85 10.83
CA VAL A 30 6.10 7.01 11.60
C VAL A 30 7.56 7.45 11.42
N PRO A 31 8.15 7.48 10.21
CA PRO A 31 9.52 7.96 10.04
C PRO A 31 9.68 9.44 10.44
N LEU A 32 8.67 10.28 10.17
CA LEU A 32 8.73 11.70 10.53
C LEU A 32 8.79 11.92 12.06
N SER A 33 8.18 11.03 12.85
CA SER A 33 8.24 11.09 14.32
C SER A 33 9.60 10.70 14.90
N ILE A 34 10.43 9.98 14.15
CA ILE A 34 11.76 9.51 14.57
C ILE A 34 12.86 10.50 14.14
N LEU A 35 12.60 11.35 13.15
CA LEU A 35 13.58 12.31 12.66
C LEU A 35 13.88 13.39 13.73
N PRO A 36 15.18 13.73 13.91
CA PRO A 36 15.55 14.82 14.80
C PRO A 36 14.99 16.15 14.29
N GLY A 37 14.51 16.99 15.20
CA GLY A 37 14.03 18.33 14.87
C GLY A 37 15.09 19.17 14.15
N GLY A 38 14.66 20.05 13.24
CA GLY A 38 15.53 20.94 12.50
C GLY A 38 15.39 20.81 10.97
N PRO A 39 16.43 21.17 10.18
CA PRO A 39 16.35 21.20 8.73
C PRO A 39 15.99 19.87 8.09
N VAL A 40 16.47 18.75 8.66
CA VAL A 40 16.20 17.38 8.17
C VAL A 40 14.71 17.05 8.33
N TRP A 41 14.11 17.40 9.46
CA TRP A 41 12.68 17.23 9.69
C TRP A 41 11.85 18.05 8.72
N LEU A 42 12.26 19.32 8.46
CA LEU A 42 11.57 20.20 7.53
C LEU A 42 11.59 19.64 6.10
N ILE A 43 12.75 19.15 5.65
CA ILE A 43 12.89 18.50 4.33
C ILE A 43 11.98 17.27 4.27
N GLY A 44 12.00 16.41 5.29
CA GLY A 44 11.13 15.24 5.38
C GLY A 44 9.66 15.61 5.29
N PHE A 45 9.25 16.68 5.99
CA PHE A 45 7.88 17.18 5.98
C PHE A 45 7.46 17.69 4.59
N ILE A 46 8.32 18.46 3.89
CA ILE A 46 8.05 18.98 2.55
C ILE A 46 7.94 17.82 1.54
N VAL A 47 8.90 16.89 1.57
CA VAL A 47 8.89 15.70 0.68
C VAL A 47 7.62 14.88 0.90
N SER A 48 7.22 14.69 2.15
CA SER A 48 5.99 14.01 2.51
C SER A 48 4.73 14.71 1.97
N GLY A 49 4.69 16.03 2.07
CA GLY A 49 3.59 16.83 1.52
C GLY A 49 3.49 16.72 0.00
N VAL A 50 4.62 16.75 -0.69
CA VAL A 50 4.69 16.56 -2.15
C VAL A 50 4.20 15.16 -2.54
N LEU A 51 4.62 14.12 -1.80
CA LEU A 51 4.19 12.74 -2.05
C LEU A 51 2.68 12.58 -1.87
N ILE A 52 2.12 13.12 -0.78
CA ILE A 52 0.67 13.12 -0.54
C ILE A 52 -0.07 13.83 -1.68
N PHE A 53 0.45 14.98 -2.14
CA PHE A 53 -0.13 15.71 -3.26
C PHE A 53 -0.17 14.84 -4.54
N PHE A 54 0.93 14.16 -4.88
CA PHE A 54 0.98 13.25 -6.03
C PHE A 54 0.03 12.05 -5.89
N VAL A 55 -0.13 11.51 -4.69
CA VAL A 55 -1.11 10.44 -4.42
C VAL A 55 -2.52 10.94 -4.72
N PHE A 56 -2.91 12.12 -4.21
CA PHE A 56 -4.23 12.68 -4.50
C PHE A 56 -4.45 12.99 -5.99
N LEU A 57 -3.42 13.50 -6.67
CA LEU A 57 -3.49 13.79 -8.10
C LEU A 57 -3.69 12.50 -8.91
N SER A 58 -2.92 11.47 -8.61
CA SER A 58 -3.03 10.16 -9.27
C SER A 58 -4.37 9.49 -8.99
N GLU A 59 -4.87 9.58 -7.76
CA GLU A 59 -6.22 9.10 -7.39
C GLU A 59 -7.31 9.83 -8.19
N TYR A 60 -7.17 11.13 -8.39
CA TYR A 60 -8.11 11.91 -9.20
C TYR A 60 -8.14 11.44 -10.66
N VAL A 61 -6.98 11.17 -11.26
CA VAL A 61 -6.86 10.70 -12.65
C VAL A 61 -7.42 9.28 -12.82
N VAL A 62 -7.20 8.38 -11.85
CA VAL A 62 -7.65 6.97 -11.92
C VAL A 62 -9.17 6.82 -11.80
N VAL A 63 -9.90 7.85 -11.40
CA VAL A 63 -11.37 7.85 -11.40
C VAL A 63 -11.95 7.70 -12.81
N ASP A 64 -11.25 8.20 -13.82
CA ASP A 64 -11.68 8.14 -15.23
C ASP A 64 -10.77 7.21 -16.03
N PRO A 65 -11.23 5.97 -16.40
CA PRO A 65 -10.44 5.02 -17.19
C PRO A 65 -10.04 5.53 -18.57
N ASP A 66 -10.79 6.49 -19.12
CA ASP A 66 -10.54 7.06 -20.45
C ASP A 66 -9.53 8.23 -20.39
N ALA A 67 -9.06 8.60 -19.21
CA ALA A 67 -8.09 9.69 -19.06
C ALA A 67 -6.74 9.35 -19.73
N PRO A 68 -6.10 10.32 -20.43
CA PRO A 68 -4.86 10.07 -21.19
C PRO A 68 -3.69 9.60 -20.33
N TYR A 69 -3.70 9.88 -19.03
CA TYR A 69 -2.65 9.49 -18.06
C TYR A 69 -3.07 8.35 -17.13
N TYR A 70 -4.17 7.64 -17.43
CA TYR A 70 -4.69 6.57 -16.59
C TYR A 70 -3.64 5.49 -16.29
N SER A 71 -3.02 4.91 -17.32
CA SER A 71 -2.02 3.84 -17.15
C SER A 71 -0.79 4.28 -16.36
N LEU A 72 -0.34 5.51 -16.56
CA LEU A 72 0.77 6.09 -15.81
C LEU A 72 0.40 6.29 -14.33
N SER A 73 -0.82 6.76 -14.06
CA SER A 73 -1.32 6.94 -12.70
C SER A 73 -1.51 5.61 -11.97
N VAL A 74 -2.00 4.56 -12.63
CA VAL A 74 -2.10 3.20 -12.08
C VAL A 74 -0.72 2.66 -11.73
N ALA A 75 0.26 2.77 -12.64
CA ALA A 75 1.63 2.37 -12.39
C ALA A 75 2.26 3.14 -11.23
N GLY A 76 2.06 4.47 -11.20
CA GLY A 76 2.53 5.33 -10.11
C GLY A 76 1.95 4.97 -8.75
N LEU A 77 0.63 4.79 -8.67
CA LEU A 77 -0.04 4.38 -7.43
C LEU A 77 0.41 2.98 -6.98
N THR A 78 0.64 2.07 -7.91
CA THR A 78 1.18 0.74 -7.62
C THR A 78 2.57 0.83 -7.00
N ALA A 79 3.48 1.58 -7.62
CA ALA A 79 4.84 1.79 -7.12
C ALA A 79 4.83 2.47 -5.75
N ILE A 80 4.02 3.53 -5.58
CA ILE A 80 3.88 4.23 -4.29
C ILE A 80 3.36 3.29 -3.20
N SER A 81 2.36 2.47 -3.50
CA SER A 81 1.77 1.54 -2.53
C SER A 81 2.78 0.53 -2.00
N TYR A 82 3.58 -0.09 -2.87
CA TYR A 82 4.65 -0.99 -2.45
C TYR A 82 5.75 -0.26 -1.68
N THR A 83 6.14 0.93 -2.12
CA THR A 83 7.15 1.76 -1.45
C THR A 83 6.71 2.16 -0.05
N LEU A 84 5.45 2.56 0.12
CA LEU A 84 4.89 2.90 1.44
C LEU A 84 4.90 1.69 2.38
N PHE A 85 4.47 0.53 1.90
CA PHE A 85 4.53 -0.70 2.70
C PHE A 85 5.95 -1.05 3.11
N PHE A 86 6.91 -0.93 2.19
CA PHE A 86 8.33 -1.17 2.45
C PHE A 86 8.90 -0.23 3.50
N ILE A 87 8.69 1.08 3.33
CA ILE A 87 9.15 2.11 4.28
C ILE A 87 8.55 1.87 5.67
N LEU A 88 7.26 1.57 5.74
CA LEU A 88 6.59 1.29 7.01
C LEU A 88 7.17 0.05 7.68
N SER A 89 7.41 -1.03 6.94
CA SER A 89 7.99 -2.26 7.46
C SER A 89 9.37 -2.01 8.06
N ILE A 90 10.22 -1.23 7.38
CA ILE A 90 11.54 -0.80 7.88
C ILE A 90 11.39 0.05 9.15
N ALA A 91 10.55 1.08 9.12
CA ALA A 91 10.38 2.01 10.22
C ALA A 91 9.85 1.32 11.49
N LEU A 92 8.87 0.43 11.33
CA LEU A 92 8.32 -0.34 12.45
C LEU A 92 9.34 -1.31 13.06
N ASN A 93 10.13 -1.98 12.23
CA ASN A 93 11.18 -2.87 12.74
C ASN A 93 12.33 -2.07 13.39
N ALA A 94 12.75 -0.97 12.77
CA ALA A 94 13.83 -0.11 13.29
C ALA A 94 13.47 0.58 14.61
N SER A 95 12.20 0.90 14.84
CA SER A 95 11.74 1.53 16.07
C SER A 95 11.73 0.60 17.29
N GLY A 96 11.99 -0.70 17.10
CA GLY A 96 12.04 -1.68 18.20
C GLY A 96 10.74 -1.82 18.97
N ILE A 97 9.61 -1.48 18.36
CA ILE A 97 8.29 -1.60 19.00
C ILE A 97 7.94 -3.06 19.26
N ARG A 98 7.13 -3.25 20.29
CA ARG A 98 6.71 -4.59 20.70
C ARG A 98 5.85 -5.26 19.63
N LEU A 99 5.99 -6.57 19.52
CA LEU A 99 5.33 -7.41 18.49
C LEU A 99 3.82 -7.18 18.41
N TYR A 100 3.14 -7.02 19.54
CA TYR A 100 1.68 -6.81 19.58
C TYR A 100 1.20 -5.49 18.96
N ILE A 101 2.09 -4.50 18.75
CA ILE A 101 1.80 -3.26 18.02
C ILE A 101 2.26 -3.40 16.56
N LEU A 102 3.42 -4.04 16.34
CA LEU A 102 4.00 -4.24 15.02
C LEU A 102 3.08 -5.06 14.12
N LEU A 103 2.54 -6.18 14.61
CA LEU A 103 1.71 -7.07 13.80
C LEU A 103 0.40 -6.42 13.33
N PRO A 104 -0.42 -5.78 14.18
CA PRO A 104 -1.61 -5.07 13.71
C PRO A 104 -1.31 -3.94 12.72
N ALA A 105 -0.23 -3.19 12.95
CA ALA A 105 0.17 -2.11 12.04
C ALA A 105 0.54 -2.64 10.64
N LEU A 106 1.33 -3.73 10.58
CA LEU A 106 1.65 -4.40 9.32
C LEU A 106 0.44 -5.05 8.67
N PHE A 107 -0.48 -5.63 9.46
CA PHE A 107 -1.72 -6.19 8.95
C PHE A 107 -2.55 -5.14 8.22
N VAL A 108 -2.81 -4.01 8.87
CA VAL A 108 -3.59 -2.91 8.29
C VAL A 108 -2.91 -2.37 7.04
N ALA A 109 -1.59 -2.18 7.08
CA ALA A 109 -0.83 -1.71 5.93
C ALA A 109 -0.89 -2.69 4.74
N ALA A 110 -0.64 -3.98 4.98
CA ALA A 110 -0.70 -5.01 3.94
C ALA A 110 -2.11 -5.16 3.37
N ALA A 111 -3.14 -5.15 4.22
CA ALA A 111 -4.53 -5.25 3.81
C ALA A 111 -4.97 -4.04 2.96
N PHE A 112 -4.61 -2.82 3.35
CA PHE A 112 -4.96 -1.62 2.58
C PHE A 112 -4.19 -1.54 1.26
N THR A 113 -2.90 -1.88 1.27
CA THR A 113 -2.08 -1.95 0.06
C THR A 113 -2.65 -2.97 -0.93
N SER A 114 -2.92 -4.20 -0.48
CA SER A 114 -3.48 -5.25 -1.33
C SER A 114 -4.89 -4.92 -1.80
N LEU A 115 -5.76 -4.38 -0.94
CA LEU A 115 -7.12 -3.97 -1.32
C LEU A 115 -7.09 -2.93 -2.44
N ARG A 116 -6.20 -1.94 -2.31
CA ARG A 116 -6.08 -0.89 -3.32
C ARG A 116 -5.53 -1.42 -4.64
N LEU A 117 -4.49 -2.26 -4.59
CA LEU A 117 -3.88 -2.84 -5.78
C LEU A 117 -4.83 -3.79 -6.51
N LEU A 118 -5.54 -4.65 -5.77
CA LEU A 118 -6.57 -5.51 -6.35
C LEU A 118 -7.66 -4.69 -7.04
N HIS A 119 -8.13 -3.60 -6.41
CA HIS A 119 -9.11 -2.71 -7.03
C HIS A 119 -8.62 -2.07 -8.33
N LEU A 120 -7.34 -1.66 -8.39
CA LEU A 120 -6.74 -1.04 -9.56
C LEU A 120 -6.62 -2.03 -10.74
N TRP A 121 -6.27 -3.28 -10.45
CA TRP A 121 -5.99 -4.29 -11.46
C TRP A 121 -7.18 -5.20 -11.80
N MET A 122 -8.15 -5.39 -10.88
CA MET A 122 -9.32 -6.24 -11.08
C MET A 122 -10.58 -5.46 -11.50
N SER A 123 -10.46 -4.57 -12.49
CA SER A 123 -11.59 -3.85 -13.10
C SER A 123 -12.51 -3.13 -12.09
N GLY A 124 -11.95 -2.57 -11.04
CA GLY A 124 -12.67 -1.77 -10.04
C GLY A 124 -13.49 -2.58 -9.03
N LYS A 125 -13.29 -3.89 -8.92
CA LYS A 125 -13.90 -4.72 -7.87
C LYS A 125 -13.16 -4.57 -6.54
N TRP A 126 -13.91 -4.54 -5.44
CA TRP A 126 -13.36 -4.50 -4.10
C TRP A 126 -13.32 -5.90 -3.48
N GLU A 127 -12.16 -6.52 -3.52
CA GLU A 127 -11.94 -7.91 -3.08
C GLU A 127 -11.41 -7.95 -1.63
N PHE A 128 -12.30 -7.66 -0.67
CA PHE A 128 -11.96 -7.64 0.76
C PHE A 128 -11.44 -8.98 1.28
N ALA A 129 -12.01 -10.10 0.82
CA ALA A 129 -11.61 -11.42 1.28
C ALA A 129 -10.15 -11.73 0.91
N TRP A 130 -9.75 -11.44 -0.33
CA TRP A 130 -8.37 -11.59 -0.78
C TRP A 130 -7.42 -10.67 -0.04
N SER A 131 -7.81 -9.41 0.14
CA SER A 131 -7.01 -8.41 0.85
C SER A 131 -6.74 -8.81 2.30
N LEU A 132 -7.75 -9.26 3.03
CA LEU A 132 -7.60 -9.73 4.41
C LEU A 132 -6.73 -11.00 4.48
N GLY A 133 -6.91 -11.94 3.54
CA GLY A 133 -6.08 -13.15 3.44
C GLY A 133 -4.60 -12.82 3.20
N ILE A 134 -4.31 -11.91 2.27
CA ILE A 134 -2.94 -11.43 1.98
C ILE A 134 -2.35 -10.73 3.21
N GLY A 135 -3.12 -9.85 3.86
CA GLY A 135 -2.71 -9.18 5.09
C GLY A 135 -2.36 -10.16 6.20
N LEU A 136 -3.20 -11.19 6.40
CA LEU A 136 -2.96 -12.23 7.40
C LEU A 136 -1.70 -13.05 7.10
N ALA A 137 -1.49 -13.44 5.83
CA ALA A 137 -0.29 -14.14 5.42
C ALA A 137 0.98 -13.32 5.66
N CYS A 138 0.96 -12.02 5.31
CA CYS A 138 2.08 -11.11 5.56
C CYS A 138 2.40 -10.97 7.05
N VAL A 139 1.39 -10.90 7.91
CA VAL A 139 1.57 -10.80 9.36
C VAL A 139 2.13 -12.08 9.97
N GLN A 140 1.71 -13.25 9.49
CA GLN A 140 2.28 -14.53 9.92
C GLN A 140 3.77 -14.62 9.57
N LEU A 141 4.14 -14.19 8.36
CA LEU A 141 5.54 -14.10 7.94
C LEU A 141 6.31 -13.09 8.81
N ALA A 142 5.75 -11.92 9.06
CA ALA A 142 6.36 -10.90 9.92
C ALA A 142 6.60 -11.41 11.34
N ALA A 143 5.67 -12.18 11.90
CA ALA A 143 5.83 -12.80 13.23
C ALA A 143 6.99 -13.79 13.25
N GLY A 144 7.16 -14.61 12.23
CA GLY A 144 8.31 -15.50 12.08
C GLY A 144 9.63 -14.77 11.93
N LEU A 145 9.65 -13.76 11.04
CA LEU A 145 10.85 -12.96 10.75
C LEU A 145 11.29 -12.08 11.93
N HIS A 146 10.38 -11.71 12.83
CA HIS A 146 10.69 -10.88 13.99
C HIS A 146 11.74 -11.50 14.93
N TYR A 147 11.75 -12.83 15.03
CA TYR A 147 12.73 -13.57 15.86
C TYR A 147 14.04 -13.85 15.14
N TRP A 148 14.13 -13.49 13.86
CA TRP A 148 15.35 -13.69 13.08
C TRP A 148 16.26 -12.46 13.18
N PRO A 149 17.61 -12.61 13.26
CA PRO A 149 18.52 -11.48 13.37
C PRO A 149 18.66 -10.73 12.05
N LEU A 150 17.57 -10.12 11.59
CA LEU A 150 17.51 -9.36 10.35
C LEU A 150 17.72 -7.87 10.61
N THR A 151 18.42 -7.21 9.67
CA THR A 151 18.40 -5.75 9.65
C THR A 151 17.01 -5.24 9.24
N PRO A 152 16.61 -4.01 9.64
CA PRO A 152 15.30 -3.45 9.27
C PRO A 152 15.01 -3.46 7.75
N VAL A 153 16.05 -3.23 6.95
CA VAL A 153 15.94 -3.27 5.48
C VAL A 153 15.69 -4.69 4.98
N GLN A 154 16.42 -5.68 5.51
CA GLN A 154 16.19 -7.10 5.16
C GLN A 154 14.79 -7.53 5.55
N PHE A 155 14.31 -7.15 6.74
CA PHE A 155 12.95 -7.43 7.19
C PHE A 155 11.91 -6.89 6.20
N GLY A 156 12.05 -5.64 5.75
CA GLY A 156 11.16 -5.05 4.75
C GLY A 156 11.22 -5.78 3.39
N LEU A 157 12.43 -6.15 2.93
CA LEU A 157 12.62 -6.90 1.67
C LEU A 157 11.97 -8.29 1.72
N PHE A 158 12.10 -8.99 2.84
CA PHE A 158 11.47 -10.31 3.01
C PHE A 158 9.94 -10.23 3.09
N LEU A 159 9.36 -9.09 3.43
CA LEU A 159 7.90 -8.90 3.47
C LEU A 159 7.33 -8.44 2.13
N ILE A 160 8.05 -7.59 1.39
CA ILE A 160 7.53 -7.05 0.12
C ILE A 160 7.45 -8.12 -0.97
N GLY A 161 8.38 -9.09 -1.00
CA GLY A 161 8.38 -10.19 -1.95
C GLY A 161 7.09 -11.02 -1.88
N PRO A 162 6.75 -11.61 -0.74
CA PRO A 162 5.50 -12.35 -0.55
C PRO A 162 4.26 -11.49 -0.77
N LEU A 163 4.25 -10.23 -0.33
CA LEU A 163 3.13 -9.31 -0.60
C LEU A 163 2.89 -9.17 -2.10
N TYR A 164 3.94 -8.90 -2.87
CA TYR A 164 3.89 -8.80 -4.32
C TYR A 164 3.40 -10.10 -4.97
N GLY A 165 4.00 -11.24 -4.58
CA GLY A 165 3.62 -12.54 -5.12
C GLY A 165 2.16 -12.92 -4.84
N LEU A 166 1.67 -12.67 -3.62
CA LEU A 166 0.29 -12.97 -3.24
C LEU A 166 -0.72 -12.06 -3.95
N ILE A 167 -0.39 -10.78 -4.15
CA ILE A 167 -1.25 -9.86 -4.92
C ILE A 167 -1.33 -10.30 -6.37
N ASN A 168 -0.19 -10.60 -7.02
CA ASN A 168 -0.20 -11.08 -8.40
C ASN A 168 -0.93 -12.42 -8.55
N LEU A 169 -0.74 -13.34 -7.61
CA LEU A 169 -1.49 -14.60 -7.59
C LEU A 169 -3.00 -14.34 -7.51
N ALA A 170 -3.44 -13.42 -6.66
CA ALA A 170 -4.86 -13.08 -6.53
C ALA A 170 -5.43 -12.44 -7.81
N ILE A 171 -4.67 -11.58 -8.48
CA ILE A 171 -5.05 -10.96 -9.77
C ILE A 171 -5.21 -12.05 -10.84
N ASN A 172 -4.20 -12.91 -11.01
CA ASN A 172 -4.23 -13.98 -12.00
C ASN A 172 -5.36 -14.98 -11.78
N LEU A 173 -5.66 -15.31 -10.52
CA LEU A 173 -6.80 -16.18 -10.19
C LEU A 173 -8.15 -15.49 -10.44
N GLY A 174 -8.24 -14.18 -10.22
CA GLY A 174 -9.43 -13.39 -10.51
C GLY A 174 -9.76 -13.28 -12.01
N GLU A 175 -8.75 -13.38 -12.87
CA GLU A 175 -8.89 -13.41 -14.34
C GLU A 175 -9.17 -14.81 -14.91
N ASN A 176 -9.50 -15.80 -14.06
CA ASN A 176 -9.73 -17.21 -14.44
C ASN A 176 -8.51 -17.90 -15.10
N VAL A 177 -7.31 -17.42 -14.85
CA VAL A 177 -6.08 -18.10 -15.23
C VAL A 177 -5.92 -19.35 -14.36
N SER A 178 -5.56 -20.51 -14.96
CA SER A 178 -5.36 -21.73 -14.18
C SER A 178 -4.26 -21.53 -13.11
N VAL A 179 -4.51 -22.03 -11.91
CA VAL A 179 -3.59 -21.92 -10.74
C VAL A 179 -2.15 -22.28 -11.12
N ARG A 180 -1.97 -23.29 -11.98
CA ARG A 180 -0.66 -23.75 -12.44
C ARG A 180 0.10 -22.70 -13.27
N ARG A 181 -0.60 -21.87 -14.05
CA ARG A 181 0.03 -20.75 -14.78
C ARG A 181 0.29 -19.56 -13.87
N ALA A 182 -0.66 -19.24 -12.99
CA ALA A 182 -0.55 -18.14 -12.06
C ALA A 182 0.62 -18.27 -11.06
N THR A 183 1.14 -19.48 -10.81
CA THR A 183 2.29 -19.72 -9.93
C THR A 183 3.63 -19.77 -10.64
N LEU A 184 3.66 -19.74 -11.98
CA LEU A 184 4.88 -19.82 -12.79
C LEU A 184 5.30 -18.47 -13.39
N GLU A 185 4.43 -17.47 -13.33
CA GLU A 185 4.68 -16.08 -13.72
C GLU A 185 4.95 -15.20 -12.50
#